data_94d15e7b40c30945ca88629964d5ef5e
#
_entry.id   94d15e7b40c30945ca88629964d5ef5e
#
_cell.length_a   1.000
_cell.length_b   1.000
_cell.length_c   1.000
_cell.angle_alpha   90.00
_cell.angle_beta   90.00
_cell.angle_gamma   90.00
#
_symmetry.space_group_name_H-M   'P 1'
#
loop_
_entity.id
_entity.type
_entity.pdbx_description
1 polymer ?
#
loop_
_entity_poly.entity_id
_entity_poly.type
_entity_poly.pdbx_seq_one_letter_code
_entity_poly.pdbx_strand_id
1 'polypeptide(L)'
;MKLNKYIDHTLLKQDASQEQIDCLLSQAREYDFASVCVNPTWVKHAKTGLEGSDVKVCTVVGFPLGATTSAVKAFETKEAVQNGADEIDMVINVGALKSGNLDLVESDIRAVVEVSGDKLVKVIIEACLLTDDEKVVACQLSQKAGADFVKTSTGFSTGGATIEDVQLMRKTVGPDMGVKAAGGARSYADAVAFVEAGATRIGTSAGVAILKGELADGDY
;
A
#
# COMPACT_ATOMS: atom_id res chain seq x y z
N MET A 1 -15.74 11.07 -11.79
CA MET A 1 -14.90 11.39 -10.61
C MET A 1 -13.46 11.59 -11.09
N LYS A 2 -12.68 12.50 -10.48
CA LYS A 2 -11.26 12.66 -10.82
C LYS A 2 -10.43 11.70 -9.96
N LEU A 3 -9.88 10.62 -10.54
CA LEU A 3 -9.28 9.51 -9.80
C LEU A 3 -7.75 9.61 -9.64
N ASN A 4 -7.08 10.53 -10.34
CA ASN A 4 -5.61 10.57 -10.35
C ASN A 4 -4.97 10.64 -8.96
N LYS A 5 -5.51 11.42 -8.04
CA LYS A 5 -5.03 11.53 -6.65
C LYS A 5 -5.46 10.39 -5.72
N TYR A 6 -6.21 9.42 -6.24
CA TYR A 6 -6.47 8.16 -5.54
C TYR A 6 -5.45 7.07 -5.90
N ILE A 7 -4.66 7.24 -6.98
CA ILE A 7 -3.84 6.17 -7.53
C ILE A 7 -2.41 6.23 -6.98
N ASP A 8 -1.96 5.10 -6.38
CA ASP A 8 -0.57 4.75 -6.17
C ASP A 8 -0.14 3.89 -7.36
N HIS A 9 0.57 4.50 -8.33
CA HIS A 9 1.03 3.82 -9.53
C HIS A 9 2.18 2.87 -9.18
N THR A 10 1.96 1.57 -9.36
CA THR A 10 2.73 0.53 -8.65
C THR A 10 3.52 -0.35 -9.60
N LEU A 11 4.80 -0.57 -9.30
CA LEU A 11 5.65 -1.59 -9.93
C LEU A 11 6.54 -2.24 -8.88
N LEU A 12 6.16 -3.46 -8.45
CA LEU A 12 6.81 -4.22 -7.38
C LEU A 12 7.39 -5.56 -7.87
N LYS A 13 7.37 -5.84 -9.17
CA LYS A 13 7.98 -7.05 -9.73
C LYS A 13 9.47 -7.08 -9.37
N GLN A 14 9.95 -8.27 -8.97
CA GLN A 14 11.34 -8.48 -8.55
C GLN A 14 12.36 -8.26 -9.67
N ASP A 15 11.91 -8.40 -10.92
CA ASP A 15 12.68 -8.25 -12.15
C ASP A 15 12.48 -6.89 -12.83
N ALA A 16 11.84 -5.92 -12.16
CA ALA A 16 11.63 -4.58 -12.70
C ALA A 16 12.96 -3.92 -13.04
N SER A 17 13.14 -3.56 -14.32
CA SER A 17 14.33 -2.85 -14.80
C SER A 17 14.25 -1.34 -14.54
N GLN A 18 15.39 -0.67 -14.58
CA GLN A 18 15.44 0.78 -14.47
C GLN A 18 14.58 1.48 -15.52
N GLU A 19 14.57 0.99 -16.76
CA GLU A 19 13.76 1.56 -17.84
C GLU A 19 12.27 1.49 -17.53
N GLN A 20 11.81 0.41 -16.90
CA GLN A 20 10.42 0.26 -16.47
C GLN A 20 10.09 1.21 -15.31
N ILE A 21 11.01 1.42 -14.38
CA ILE A 21 10.86 2.41 -13.32
C ILE A 21 10.81 3.82 -13.90
N ASP A 22 11.69 4.18 -14.83
CA ASP A 22 11.69 5.50 -15.49
C ASP A 22 10.37 5.75 -16.23
N CYS A 23 9.82 4.74 -16.89
CA CYS A 23 8.49 4.81 -17.50
C CYS A 23 7.39 5.06 -16.45
N LEU A 24 7.41 4.34 -15.32
CA LEU A 24 6.49 4.52 -14.20
C LEU A 24 6.52 5.97 -13.68
N LEU A 25 7.73 6.52 -13.47
CA LEU A 25 7.92 7.89 -12.98
C LEU A 25 7.40 8.94 -13.96
N SER A 26 7.68 8.74 -15.26
CA SER A 26 7.17 9.61 -16.33
C SER A 26 5.65 9.64 -16.37
N GLN A 27 5.02 8.45 -16.33
CA GLN A 27 3.56 8.32 -16.27
C GLN A 27 2.98 8.99 -15.02
N ALA A 28 3.60 8.79 -13.86
CA ALA A 28 3.12 9.37 -12.62
C ALA A 28 3.14 10.90 -12.64
N ARG A 29 4.15 11.50 -13.25
CA ARG A 29 4.22 12.96 -13.46
C ARG A 29 3.17 13.45 -14.45
N GLU A 30 3.02 12.76 -15.59
CA GLU A 30 2.08 13.14 -16.66
C GLU A 30 0.64 13.12 -16.17
N TYR A 31 0.26 12.06 -15.44
CA TYR A 31 -1.11 11.87 -14.96
C TYR A 31 -1.36 12.47 -13.57
N ASP A 32 -0.32 13.03 -12.94
CA ASP A 32 -0.39 13.64 -11.61
C ASP A 32 -0.99 12.68 -10.56
N PHE A 33 -0.44 11.45 -10.47
CA PHE A 33 -0.88 10.44 -9.50
C PHE A 33 -0.57 10.85 -8.05
N ALA A 34 -1.19 10.18 -7.08
CA ALA A 34 -0.92 10.42 -5.67
C ALA A 34 0.52 10.02 -5.31
N SER A 35 0.94 8.84 -5.74
CA SER A 35 2.29 8.33 -5.52
C SER A 35 2.71 7.36 -6.62
N VAL A 36 4.01 7.05 -6.66
CA VAL A 36 4.52 5.78 -7.20
C VAL A 36 4.79 4.84 -6.04
N CYS A 37 4.61 3.52 -6.25
CA CYS A 37 4.95 2.50 -5.26
C CYS A 37 5.97 1.54 -5.87
N VAL A 38 7.17 1.50 -5.28
CA VAL A 38 8.34 0.77 -5.80
C VAL A 38 9.03 -0.03 -4.70
N ASN A 39 9.82 -1.04 -5.08
CA ASN A 39 10.67 -1.76 -4.13
C ASN A 39 11.73 -0.83 -3.52
N PRO A 40 12.22 -1.11 -2.29
CA PRO A 40 13.13 -0.24 -1.54
C PRO A 40 14.38 0.19 -2.31
N THR A 41 14.94 -0.69 -3.14
CA THR A 41 16.12 -0.41 -3.97
C THR A 41 15.93 0.78 -4.93
N TRP A 42 14.67 1.08 -5.31
CA TRP A 42 14.33 2.14 -6.27
C TRP A 42 13.96 3.47 -5.62
N VAL A 43 13.85 3.55 -4.29
CA VAL A 43 13.37 4.75 -3.58
C VAL A 43 14.20 5.98 -3.93
N LYS A 44 15.53 5.89 -3.82
CA LYS A 44 16.41 7.03 -4.11
C LYS A 44 16.31 7.48 -5.57
N HIS A 45 16.24 6.52 -6.51
CA HIS A 45 16.07 6.80 -7.93
C HIS A 45 14.71 7.47 -8.21
N ALA A 46 13.63 6.93 -7.63
CA ALA A 46 12.29 7.50 -7.76
C ALA A 46 12.20 8.91 -7.16
N LYS A 47 12.83 9.15 -6.00
CA LYS A 47 12.86 10.48 -5.38
C LYS A 47 13.51 11.52 -6.28
N THR A 48 14.65 11.19 -6.88
CA THR A 48 15.33 12.07 -7.85
C THR A 48 14.48 12.28 -9.11
N GLY A 49 13.90 11.21 -9.67
CA GLY A 49 13.08 11.29 -10.89
C GLY A 49 11.78 12.07 -10.73
N LEU A 50 11.30 12.24 -9.50
CA LEU A 50 10.07 12.98 -9.18
C LEU A 50 10.31 14.38 -8.61
N GLU A 51 11.57 14.87 -8.58
CA GLU A 51 11.88 16.23 -8.15
C GLU A 51 11.07 17.27 -8.94
N GLY A 52 10.50 18.24 -8.21
CA GLY A 52 9.65 19.29 -8.79
C GLY A 52 8.23 18.85 -9.14
N SER A 53 7.79 17.64 -8.70
CA SER A 53 6.40 17.20 -8.77
C SER A 53 5.80 17.00 -7.38
N ASP A 54 4.45 16.94 -7.31
CA ASP A 54 3.72 16.64 -6.06
C ASP A 54 3.55 15.13 -5.82
N VAL A 55 3.98 14.28 -6.76
CA VAL A 55 3.86 12.81 -6.68
C VAL A 55 4.77 12.30 -5.56
N LYS A 56 4.21 11.50 -4.66
CA LYS A 56 4.93 10.94 -3.52
C LYS A 56 5.67 9.66 -3.89
N VAL A 57 6.74 9.36 -3.17
CA VAL A 57 7.45 8.07 -3.26
C VAL A 57 6.97 7.17 -2.14
N CYS A 58 6.24 6.12 -2.49
CA CYS A 58 5.83 5.04 -1.60
C CYS A 58 6.76 3.84 -1.80
N THR A 59 7.07 3.13 -0.73
CA THR A 59 7.78 1.85 -0.80
C THR A 59 7.22 0.84 0.19
N VAL A 60 7.68 -0.40 0.09
CA VAL A 60 7.19 -1.53 0.89
C VAL A 60 8.23 -1.97 1.92
N VAL A 61 7.76 -2.52 3.05
CA VAL A 61 8.57 -2.99 4.18
C VAL A 61 8.06 -4.33 4.69
N GLY A 62 8.98 -5.25 5.00
CA GLY A 62 8.63 -6.62 5.36
C GLY A 62 7.88 -7.37 4.26
N PHE A 63 8.10 -6.99 3.03
CA PHE A 63 7.25 -7.35 1.89
C PHE A 63 7.86 -8.51 1.07
N PRO A 64 7.02 -9.43 0.52
CA PRO A 64 5.55 -9.42 0.64
C PRO A 64 5.01 -10.24 1.82
N LEU A 65 5.83 -10.97 2.58
CA LEU A 65 5.38 -12.01 3.50
C LEU A 65 5.03 -11.49 4.91
N GLY A 66 5.53 -10.35 5.33
CA GLY A 66 5.36 -9.83 6.70
C GLY A 66 6.04 -10.66 7.80
N ALA A 67 6.76 -11.72 7.43
CA ALA A 67 7.26 -12.76 8.35
C ALA A 67 8.68 -12.50 8.90
N THR A 68 9.25 -11.32 8.63
CA THR A 68 10.50 -10.90 9.23
C THR A 68 10.29 -10.31 10.63
N THR A 69 11.37 -10.03 11.36
CA THR A 69 11.27 -9.47 12.72
C THR A 69 10.94 -7.98 12.70
N SER A 70 10.34 -7.48 13.78
CA SER A 70 10.01 -6.05 13.94
C SER A 70 11.24 -5.15 13.84
N ALA A 71 12.39 -5.61 14.35
CA ALA A 71 13.65 -4.87 14.24
C ALA A 71 14.11 -4.70 12.79
N VAL A 72 13.92 -5.73 11.94
CA VAL A 72 14.24 -5.66 10.51
C VAL A 72 13.28 -4.71 9.79
N LYS A 73 11.97 -4.79 10.04
CA LYS A 73 10.99 -3.85 9.45
C LYS A 73 11.28 -2.40 9.84
N ALA A 74 11.62 -2.15 11.10
CA ALA A 74 12.01 -0.82 11.56
C ALA A 74 13.30 -0.34 10.88
N PHE A 75 14.28 -1.22 10.66
CA PHE A 75 15.51 -0.88 9.94
C PHE A 75 15.22 -0.56 8.46
N GLU A 76 14.45 -1.40 7.76
CA GLU A 76 14.02 -1.15 6.38
C GLU A 76 13.28 0.19 6.25
N THR A 77 12.37 0.48 7.20
CA THR A 77 11.63 1.76 7.23
C THR A 77 12.57 2.95 7.37
N LYS A 78 13.50 2.89 8.32
CA LYS A 78 14.47 3.96 8.55
C LYS A 78 15.33 4.22 7.32
N GLU A 79 15.81 3.17 6.68
CA GLU A 79 16.60 3.26 5.44
C GLU A 79 15.77 3.85 4.30
N ALA A 80 14.53 3.39 4.11
CA ALA A 80 13.62 3.90 3.09
C ALA A 80 13.35 5.40 3.25
N VAL A 81 13.07 5.85 4.48
CA VAL A 81 12.86 7.27 4.79
C VAL A 81 14.12 8.09 4.53
N GLN A 82 15.30 7.60 4.92
CA GLN A 82 16.59 8.26 4.63
C GLN A 82 16.87 8.38 3.13
N ASN A 83 16.42 7.42 2.34
CA ASN A 83 16.53 7.41 0.88
C ASN A 83 15.48 8.28 0.18
N GLY A 84 14.50 8.84 0.92
CA GLY A 84 13.53 9.80 0.41
C GLY A 84 12.12 9.25 0.23
N ALA A 85 11.75 8.12 0.84
CA ALA A 85 10.37 7.65 0.87
C ALA A 85 9.48 8.65 1.63
N ASP A 86 8.33 8.97 1.06
CA ASP A 86 7.30 9.81 1.66
C ASP A 86 6.20 8.97 2.32
N GLU A 87 6.03 7.71 1.89
CA GLU A 87 5.01 6.78 2.36
C GLU A 87 5.58 5.36 2.47
N ILE A 88 5.16 4.62 3.48
CA ILE A 88 5.64 3.25 3.79
C ILE A 88 4.43 2.30 3.84
N ASP A 89 4.44 1.27 3.00
CA ASP A 89 3.46 0.19 3.01
C ASP A 89 4.10 -1.05 3.67
N MET A 90 3.83 -1.31 4.95
CA MET A 90 4.34 -2.48 5.67
C MET A 90 3.37 -3.66 5.63
N VAL A 91 3.86 -4.87 5.68
CA VAL A 91 3.03 -6.07 5.82
C VAL A 91 3.01 -6.53 7.27
N ILE A 92 1.81 -6.85 7.81
CA ILE A 92 1.67 -7.41 9.16
C ILE A 92 2.32 -8.80 9.27
N ASN A 93 2.63 -9.23 10.49
CA ASN A 93 2.96 -10.63 10.76
C ASN A 93 1.67 -11.45 10.82
N VAL A 94 1.25 -12.00 9.66
CA VAL A 94 0.03 -12.79 9.52
C VAL A 94 0.08 -14.05 10.41
N GLY A 95 1.24 -14.70 10.50
CA GLY A 95 1.42 -15.87 11.36
C GLY A 95 1.19 -15.57 12.84
N ALA A 96 1.66 -14.43 13.33
CA ALA A 96 1.41 -13.98 14.69
C ALA A 96 -0.08 -13.71 14.93
N LEU A 97 -0.76 -13.03 13.98
CA LEU A 97 -2.20 -12.80 14.06
C LEU A 97 -3.00 -14.11 14.14
N LYS A 98 -2.72 -15.06 13.23
CA LYS A 98 -3.32 -16.40 13.20
C LYS A 98 -3.11 -17.20 14.50
N SER A 99 -1.98 -16.96 15.16
CA SER A 99 -1.63 -17.61 16.44
C SER A 99 -2.22 -16.89 17.66
N GLY A 100 -2.98 -15.82 17.48
CA GLY A 100 -3.53 -15.01 18.57
C GLY A 100 -2.49 -14.15 19.32
N ASN A 101 -1.28 -14.01 18.79
CA ASN A 101 -0.23 -13.19 19.38
C ASN A 101 -0.40 -11.72 18.96
N LEU A 102 -1.47 -11.10 19.46
CA LEU A 102 -1.89 -9.74 19.09
C LEU A 102 -0.90 -8.66 19.56
N ASP A 103 -0.24 -8.87 20.69
CA ASP A 103 0.77 -7.94 21.21
C ASP A 103 1.98 -7.86 20.25
N LEU A 104 2.38 -8.97 19.65
CA LEU A 104 3.43 -8.97 18.65
C LEU A 104 2.99 -8.22 17.39
N VAL A 105 1.76 -8.43 16.92
CA VAL A 105 1.25 -7.72 15.73
C VAL A 105 1.22 -6.21 15.96
N GLU A 106 0.69 -5.76 17.10
CA GLU A 106 0.65 -4.34 17.45
C GLU A 106 2.04 -3.74 17.58
N SER A 107 2.93 -4.40 18.33
CA SER A 107 4.31 -3.89 18.54
C SER A 107 5.13 -3.87 17.25
N ASP A 108 4.90 -4.80 16.33
CA ASP A 108 5.51 -4.85 15.00
C ASP A 108 5.11 -3.62 14.15
N ILE A 109 3.82 -3.30 14.12
CA ILE A 109 3.31 -2.11 13.43
C ILE A 109 3.85 -0.83 14.08
N ARG A 110 3.79 -0.75 15.41
CA ARG A 110 4.28 0.40 16.19
C ARG A 110 5.76 0.66 15.95
N ALA A 111 6.60 -0.38 15.87
CA ALA A 111 8.01 -0.24 15.59
C ALA A 111 8.28 0.44 14.23
N VAL A 112 7.45 0.20 13.23
CA VAL A 112 7.52 0.88 11.92
C VAL A 112 7.04 2.32 12.02
N VAL A 113 5.88 2.56 12.67
CA VAL A 113 5.31 3.90 12.87
C VAL A 113 6.28 4.82 13.61
N GLU A 114 6.90 4.35 14.69
CA GLU A 114 7.83 5.16 15.49
C GLU A 114 9.06 5.64 14.71
N VAL A 115 9.57 4.82 13.79
CA VAL A 115 10.77 5.19 13.01
C VAL A 115 10.46 5.87 11.68
N SER A 116 9.20 5.88 11.26
CA SER A 116 8.77 6.58 10.03
C SER A 116 8.75 8.11 10.19
N GLY A 117 8.69 8.60 11.44
CA GLY A 117 8.63 10.03 11.74
C GLY A 117 7.31 10.65 11.27
N ASP A 118 7.39 11.59 10.34
CA ASP A 118 6.24 12.29 9.73
C ASP A 118 5.73 11.62 8.45
N LYS A 119 6.26 10.45 8.07
CA LYS A 119 5.87 9.75 6.84
C LYS A 119 4.65 8.87 7.07
N LEU A 120 3.77 8.82 6.04
CA LEU A 120 2.58 7.99 6.09
C LEU A 120 2.92 6.51 6.17
N VAL A 121 2.30 5.81 7.12
CA VAL A 121 2.40 4.34 7.24
C VAL A 121 1.07 3.70 6.87
N LYS A 122 1.11 2.77 5.91
CA LYS A 122 -0.02 1.96 5.50
C LYS A 122 0.24 0.50 5.87
N VAL A 123 -0.70 -0.13 6.52
CA VAL A 123 -0.58 -1.49 7.03
C VAL A 123 -1.32 -2.47 6.11
N ILE A 124 -0.56 -3.31 5.40
CA ILE A 124 -1.09 -4.38 4.56
C ILE A 124 -1.50 -5.54 5.47
N ILE A 125 -2.80 -5.82 5.54
CA ILE A 125 -3.33 -6.89 6.38
C ILE A 125 -3.36 -8.26 5.66
N GLU A 126 -3.17 -8.31 4.34
CA GLU A 126 -3.30 -9.48 3.46
C GLU A 126 -4.66 -10.16 3.62
N ALA A 127 -5.71 -9.44 3.30
CA ALA A 127 -7.10 -9.78 3.57
C ALA A 127 -7.51 -11.18 3.08
N CYS A 128 -6.96 -11.64 1.95
CA CYS A 128 -7.27 -12.97 1.39
C CYS A 128 -6.83 -14.15 2.27
N LEU A 129 -5.97 -13.93 3.27
CA LEU A 129 -5.53 -14.95 4.23
C LEU A 129 -6.32 -14.91 5.54
N LEU A 130 -7.21 -13.92 5.73
CA LEU A 130 -7.87 -13.61 6.98
C LEU A 130 -9.38 -13.89 6.92
N THR A 131 -9.94 -14.35 8.05
CA THR A 131 -11.39 -14.30 8.28
C THR A 131 -11.83 -12.85 8.51
N ASP A 132 -13.14 -12.58 8.45
CA ASP A 132 -13.65 -11.22 8.68
C ASP A 132 -13.34 -10.72 10.09
N ASP A 133 -13.44 -11.59 11.11
CA ASP A 133 -13.04 -11.24 12.47
C ASP A 133 -11.54 -10.89 12.58
N GLU A 134 -10.68 -11.64 11.90
CA GLU A 134 -9.25 -11.36 11.86
C GLU A 134 -8.92 -10.05 11.11
N LYS A 135 -9.67 -9.72 10.04
CA LYS A 135 -9.55 -8.43 9.34
C LYS A 135 -9.90 -7.26 10.27
N VAL A 136 -10.98 -7.41 11.03
CA VAL A 136 -11.39 -6.41 12.04
C VAL A 136 -10.30 -6.22 13.08
N VAL A 137 -9.76 -7.31 13.65
CA VAL A 137 -8.67 -7.25 14.64
C VAL A 137 -7.43 -6.60 14.04
N ALA A 138 -7.01 -6.98 12.84
CA ALA A 138 -5.83 -6.38 12.17
C ALA A 138 -6.01 -4.86 11.94
N CYS A 139 -7.19 -4.42 11.53
CA CYS A 139 -7.51 -3.00 11.38
C CYS A 139 -7.46 -2.24 12.71
N GLN A 140 -8.02 -2.80 13.77
CA GLN A 140 -8.01 -2.19 15.12
C GLN A 140 -6.59 -2.08 15.68
N LEU A 141 -5.76 -3.11 15.50
CA LEU A 141 -4.35 -3.09 15.92
C LEU A 141 -3.54 -2.06 15.13
N SER A 142 -3.81 -1.91 13.84
CA SER A 142 -3.19 -0.90 12.99
C SER A 142 -3.51 0.51 13.47
N GLN A 143 -4.78 0.77 13.80
CA GLN A 143 -5.24 2.04 14.34
C GLN A 143 -4.62 2.32 15.72
N LYS A 144 -4.61 1.33 16.61
CA LYS A 144 -4.03 1.42 17.95
C LYS A 144 -2.51 1.66 17.93
N ALA A 145 -1.82 1.10 16.93
CA ALA A 145 -0.39 1.31 16.73
C ALA A 145 -0.04 2.68 16.13
N GLY A 146 -1.04 3.45 15.66
CA GLY A 146 -0.86 4.80 15.12
C GLY A 146 -0.58 4.85 13.62
N ALA A 147 -0.93 3.82 12.86
CA ALA A 147 -0.83 3.85 11.41
C ALA A 147 -1.86 4.79 10.78
N ASP A 148 -1.53 5.36 9.61
CA ASP A 148 -2.39 6.30 8.89
C ASP A 148 -3.40 5.61 7.99
N PHE A 149 -3.07 4.41 7.49
CA PHE A 149 -3.88 3.61 6.58
C PHE A 149 -3.87 2.13 6.96
N VAL A 150 -4.97 1.45 6.59
CA VAL A 150 -4.98 0.01 6.37
C VAL A 150 -5.06 -0.27 4.87
N LYS A 151 -4.36 -1.31 4.40
CA LYS A 151 -4.31 -1.73 3.00
C LYS A 151 -4.70 -3.19 2.88
N THR A 152 -5.48 -3.54 1.86
CA THR A 152 -6.04 -4.88 1.70
C THR A 152 -4.98 -5.95 1.45
N SER A 153 -4.08 -5.74 0.50
CA SER A 153 -3.33 -6.83 -0.14
C SER A 153 -1.94 -6.42 -0.59
N THR A 154 -1.04 -7.38 -0.68
CA THR A 154 0.29 -7.22 -1.28
C THR A 154 0.26 -7.26 -2.81
N GLY A 155 -0.66 -8.03 -3.40
CA GLY A 155 -0.67 -8.40 -4.81
C GLY A 155 0.19 -9.65 -5.14
N PHE A 156 0.82 -10.26 -4.12
CA PHE A 156 1.71 -11.44 -4.25
C PHE A 156 1.16 -12.68 -3.55
N SER A 157 -0.12 -12.66 -3.16
CA SER A 157 -0.80 -13.79 -2.54
C SER A 157 -1.94 -14.30 -3.43
N THR A 158 -2.87 -15.05 -2.87
CA THR A 158 -3.95 -15.74 -3.61
C THR A 158 -5.11 -14.85 -4.03
N GLY A 159 -5.19 -13.61 -3.51
CA GLY A 159 -6.27 -12.66 -3.83
C GLY A 159 -5.87 -11.20 -3.63
N GLY A 160 -6.61 -10.31 -4.27
CA GLY A 160 -6.53 -8.86 -4.15
C GLY A 160 -7.67 -8.27 -3.34
N ALA A 161 -7.92 -6.97 -3.49
CA ALA A 161 -9.01 -6.26 -2.85
C ALA A 161 -10.38 -6.75 -3.35
N THR A 162 -11.34 -6.86 -2.44
CA THR A 162 -12.76 -7.02 -2.74
C THR A 162 -13.55 -5.82 -2.22
N ILE A 163 -14.74 -5.60 -2.76
CA ILE A 163 -15.63 -4.52 -2.28
C ILE A 163 -16.00 -4.75 -0.82
N GLU A 164 -16.29 -6.01 -0.47
CA GLU A 164 -16.67 -6.44 0.87
C GLU A 164 -15.54 -6.17 1.88
N ASP A 165 -14.28 -6.48 1.52
CA ASP A 165 -13.13 -6.19 2.36
C ASP A 165 -12.95 -4.70 2.60
N VAL A 166 -13.04 -3.88 1.56
CA VAL A 166 -12.92 -2.42 1.68
C VAL A 166 -14.03 -1.85 2.56
N GLN A 167 -15.28 -2.31 2.40
CA GLN A 167 -16.41 -1.89 3.23
C GLN A 167 -16.21 -2.28 4.70
N LEU A 168 -15.77 -3.52 4.96
CA LEU A 168 -15.48 -4.00 6.31
C LEU A 168 -14.38 -3.19 6.98
N MET A 169 -13.26 -2.97 6.25
CA MET A 169 -12.13 -2.18 6.73
C MET A 169 -12.57 -0.73 7.02
N ARG A 170 -13.28 -0.07 6.09
CA ARG A 170 -13.81 1.29 6.29
C ARG A 170 -14.72 1.38 7.51
N LYS A 171 -15.64 0.42 7.67
CA LYS A 171 -16.53 0.35 8.83
C LYS A 171 -15.75 0.21 10.14
N THR A 172 -14.65 -0.56 10.11
CA THR A 172 -13.84 -0.85 11.29
C THR A 172 -13.01 0.36 11.73
N VAL A 173 -12.32 1.02 10.79
CA VAL A 173 -11.41 2.11 11.13
C VAL A 173 -12.07 3.49 11.21
N GLY A 174 -13.35 3.61 10.82
CA GLY A 174 -14.07 4.88 10.82
C GLY A 174 -13.65 5.81 9.68
N PRO A 175 -14.06 7.09 9.71
CA PRO A 175 -13.85 8.04 8.61
C PRO A 175 -12.43 8.62 8.54
N ASP A 176 -11.70 8.68 9.65
CA ASP A 176 -10.46 9.45 9.76
C ASP A 176 -9.22 8.71 9.27
N MET A 177 -9.18 7.38 9.40
CA MET A 177 -8.08 6.55 8.92
C MET A 177 -8.27 6.21 7.44
N GLY A 178 -7.19 6.24 6.65
CA GLY A 178 -7.23 5.87 5.23
C GLY A 178 -7.48 4.38 5.02
N VAL A 179 -8.12 4.02 3.89
CA VAL A 179 -8.23 2.65 3.40
C VAL A 179 -7.67 2.58 1.99
N LYS A 180 -6.68 1.71 1.75
CA LYS A 180 -6.10 1.47 0.43
C LYS A 180 -6.57 0.12 -0.11
N ALA A 181 -7.24 0.14 -1.26
CA ALA A 181 -7.53 -1.06 -2.04
C ALA A 181 -6.33 -1.37 -2.95
N ALA A 182 -5.82 -2.59 -2.93
CA ALA A 182 -4.70 -3.00 -3.76
C ALA A 182 -4.93 -4.39 -4.36
N GLY A 183 -4.63 -4.54 -5.66
CA GLY A 183 -4.98 -5.72 -6.44
C GLY A 183 -6.48 -5.76 -6.77
N GLY A 184 -6.81 -5.91 -8.06
CA GLY A 184 -8.21 -6.04 -8.52
C GLY A 184 -8.79 -4.80 -9.21
N ALA A 185 -8.19 -3.62 -9.16
CA ALA A 185 -8.63 -2.45 -9.92
C ALA A 185 -8.00 -2.49 -11.33
N ARG A 186 -8.77 -2.91 -12.34
CA ARG A 186 -8.33 -3.05 -13.74
C ARG A 186 -9.02 -2.07 -14.68
N SER A 187 -10.10 -1.44 -14.25
CA SER A 187 -10.91 -0.51 -15.04
C SER A 187 -11.27 0.72 -14.23
N TYR A 188 -11.74 1.76 -14.92
CA TYR A 188 -12.31 2.95 -14.28
C TYR A 188 -13.51 2.59 -13.37
N ALA A 189 -14.33 1.63 -13.81
CA ALA A 189 -15.50 1.18 -13.03
C ALA A 189 -15.09 0.51 -11.72
N ASP A 190 -14.05 -0.36 -11.74
CA ASP A 190 -13.53 -1.00 -10.53
C ASP A 190 -12.99 0.04 -9.55
N ALA A 191 -12.22 1.01 -10.06
CA ALA A 191 -11.66 2.07 -9.24
C ALA A 191 -12.75 2.92 -8.57
N VAL A 192 -13.81 3.28 -9.32
CA VAL A 192 -14.97 3.99 -8.76
C VAL A 192 -15.67 3.14 -7.70
N ALA A 193 -15.90 1.86 -7.96
CA ALA A 193 -16.54 0.95 -6.99
C ALA A 193 -15.74 0.84 -5.69
N PHE A 194 -14.41 0.76 -5.73
CA PHE A 194 -13.58 0.79 -4.53
C PHE A 194 -13.68 2.11 -3.76
N VAL A 195 -13.70 3.25 -4.46
CA VAL A 195 -13.89 4.56 -3.81
C VAL A 195 -15.27 4.65 -3.15
N GLU A 196 -16.32 4.20 -3.83
CA GLU A 196 -17.68 4.17 -3.27
C GLU A 196 -17.80 3.21 -2.08
N ALA A 197 -17.04 2.11 -2.08
CA ALA A 197 -16.92 1.20 -0.93
C ALA A 197 -16.17 1.81 0.26
N GLY A 198 -15.49 2.94 0.08
CA GLY A 198 -14.78 3.66 1.15
C GLY A 198 -13.26 3.69 1.01
N ALA A 199 -12.68 3.23 -0.10
CA ALA A 199 -11.25 3.40 -0.34
C ALA A 199 -10.91 4.88 -0.57
N THR A 200 -9.82 5.33 0.03
CA THR A 200 -9.25 6.67 -0.16
C THR A 200 -7.95 6.63 -0.96
N ARG A 201 -7.47 5.43 -1.28
CA ARG A 201 -6.30 5.17 -2.12
C ARG A 201 -6.47 3.85 -2.87
N ILE A 202 -5.89 3.75 -4.05
CA ILE A 202 -5.93 2.55 -4.91
C ILE A 202 -4.52 2.24 -5.39
N GLY A 203 -4.01 1.06 -5.03
CA GLY A 203 -2.75 0.53 -5.55
C GLY A 203 -2.98 -0.28 -6.81
N THR A 204 -2.41 0.14 -7.93
CA THR A 204 -2.54 -0.55 -9.21
C THR A 204 -1.36 -0.27 -10.15
N SER A 205 -1.01 -1.25 -10.99
CA SER A 205 -0.11 -1.06 -12.13
C SER A 205 -0.82 -0.46 -13.35
N ALA A 206 -2.16 -0.49 -13.34
CA ALA A 206 -3.01 -0.09 -14.48
C ALA A 206 -3.45 1.39 -14.43
N GLY A 207 -2.79 2.25 -13.64
CA GLY A 207 -3.24 3.62 -13.39
C GLY A 207 -3.53 4.43 -14.66
N VAL A 208 -2.69 4.31 -15.68
CA VAL A 208 -2.87 5.00 -16.97
C VAL A 208 -4.10 4.48 -17.72
N ALA A 209 -4.27 3.15 -17.82
CA ALA A 209 -5.41 2.53 -18.49
C ALA A 209 -6.73 2.92 -17.79
N ILE A 210 -6.76 2.89 -16.45
CA ILE A 210 -7.90 3.32 -15.65
C ILE A 210 -8.32 4.75 -15.99
N LEU A 211 -7.37 5.71 -16.03
CA LEU A 211 -7.69 7.11 -16.31
C LEU A 211 -8.13 7.34 -17.77
N LYS A 212 -7.66 6.52 -18.70
CA LYS A 212 -8.10 6.55 -20.10
C LYS A 212 -9.45 5.87 -20.34
N GLY A 213 -9.99 5.17 -19.34
CA GLY A 213 -11.21 4.37 -19.48
C GLY A 213 -11.00 3.06 -20.24
N GLU A 214 -9.76 2.59 -20.29
CA GLU A 214 -9.37 1.32 -20.92
C GLU A 214 -9.41 0.18 -19.89
N LEU A 215 -9.55 -1.06 -20.36
CA LEU A 215 -9.40 -2.26 -19.53
C LEU A 215 -7.94 -2.70 -19.58
N ALA A 216 -7.33 -2.90 -18.42
CA ALA A 216 -5.96 -3.40 -18.35
C ALA A 216 -5.89 -4.93 -18.41
N ASP A 217 -4.93 -5.45 -19.15
CA ASP A 217 -4.60 -6.87 -19.18
C ASP A 217 -3.66 -7.21 -18.00
N GLY A 218 -4.18 -7.96 -17.01
CA GLY A 218 -3.39 -8.52 -15.90
C GLY A 218 -3.38 -7.67 -14.61
N ASP A 219 -3.05 -8.38 -13.52
CA ASP A 219 -2.67 -7.80 -12.22
C ASP A 219 -1.14 -7.71 -12.15
N TYR A 220 -0.58 -7.05 -11.14
CA TYR A 220 0.84 -6.79 -10.84
C TYR A 220 1.87 -7.62 -11.58
#